data_78a1c3a3d03709bc18b6b45cdb64e262
#
_entry.id   78a1c3a3d03709bc18b6b45cdb64e262
#
_cell.length_a   1.000
_cell.length_b   1.000
_cell.length_c   1.000
_cell.angle_alpha   90.00
_cell.angle_beta   90.00
_cell.angle_gamma   90.00
#
_symmetry.space_group_name_H-M   'P 1'
#
loop_
_entity.id
_entity.type
_entity.pdbx_description
1 polymer ?
#
loop_
_entity_poly.entity_id
_entity_poly.type
_entity_poly.pdbx_seq_one_letter_code
_entity_poly.pdbx_strand_id
1 'polypeptide(L)'
;MLAIIIFLLVISAFSFFAAFRLERTFESIMPISCMGIVLFLFLCGMCNLLGIGWIIVCVAAVAMYVYTFYWIGKNGVTPTLKKNIFNLITPGTIIFAVLAILIAYFNKDRLAMHTDEFSHWLDTVVIMTGIDAFGTAPGSTAIFPSYPPAMSLFQYLLEKINMTVTGDFAEWKVYYAYQLFAVSVMIWFVKMKDMPISKKIVGIISWPICLFIPLYFFDEVYSSLYIDPFL
;
A
#
# COMPACT_ATOMS: atom_id res chain seq x y z
N MET A 1 -13.84 1.83 -8.48
CA MET A 1 -12.93 3.00 -8.49
C MET A 1 -12.94 3.79 -7.18
N LEU A 2 -14.11 4.11 -6.59
CA LEU A 2 -14.17 4.89 -5.34
C LEU A 2 -13.34 4.26 -4.20
N ALA A 3 -13.42 2.93 -4.01
CA ALA A 3 -12.64 2.23 -2.99
C ALA A 3 -11.12 2.39 -3.18
N ILE A 4 -10.62 2.40 -4.42
CA ILE A 4 -9.20 2.66 -4.71
C ILE A 4 -8.79 4.08 -4.29
N ILE A 5 -9.63 5.07 -4.60
CA ILE A 5 -9.37 6.46 -4.19
C ILE A 5 -9.30 6.55 -2.66
N ILE A 6 -10.27 5.96 -1.95
CA ILE A 6 -10.27 5.93 -0.49
C ILE A 6 -9.02 5.23 0.05
N PHE A 7 -8.66 4.08 -0.50
CA PHE A 7 -7.46 3.34 -0.10
C PHE A 7 -6.17 4.16 -0.31
N LEU A 8 -6.03 4.81 -1.47
CA LEU A 8 -4.89 5.70 -1.75
C LEU A 8 -4.85 6.87 -0.76
N LEU A 9 -6.01 7.46 -0.42
CA LEU A 9 -6.08 8.50 0.60
C LEU A 9 -5.67 7.96 1.97
N VAL A 10 -6.09 6.76 2.35
CA VAL A 10 -5.71 6.14 3.62
C VAL A 10 -4.21 5.93 3.72
N ILE A 11 -3.58 5.23 2.77
CA ILE A 11 -2.14 4.96 2.83
C ILE A 11 -1.31 6.24 2.69
N SER A 12 -1.77 7.21 1.88
CA SER A 12 -1.09 8.49 1.70
C SER A 12 -1.20 9.40 2.93
N ALA A 13 -2.25 9.29 3.74
CA ALA A 13 -2.41 10.08 4.95
C ALA A 13 -1.23 9.93 5.90
N PHE A 14 -0.82 8.68 6.16
CA PHE A 14 0.33 8.37 7.02
C PHE A 14 1.63 8.93 6.43
N SER A 15 1.81 8.76 5.12
CA SER A 15 3.01 9.25 4.42
C SER A 15 3.07 10.77 4.39
N PHE A 16 1.97 11.45 4.08
CA PHE A 16 1.90 12.89 4.06
C PHE A 16 2.06 13.50 5.45
N PHE A 17 1.36 12.96 6.45
CA PHE A 17 1.47 13.43 7.82
C PHE A 17 2.90 13.32 8.35
N ALA A 18 3.54 12.13 8.20
CA ALA A 18 4.89 11.91 8.68
C ALA A 18 5.93 12.72 7.87
N ALA A 19 5.79 12.81 6.54
CA ALA A 19 6.68 13.63 5.71
C ALA A 19 6.58 15.12 6.08
N PHE A 20 5.37 15.60 6.32
CA PHE A 20 5.11 16.97 6.75
C PHE A 20 5.72 17.27 8.12
N ARG A 21 5.53 16.36 9.09
CA ARG A 21 6.02 16.56 10.48
C ARG A 21 7.54 16.40 10.61
N LEU A 22 8.13 15.49 9.84
CA LEU A 22 9.55 15.16 9.90
C LEU A 22 10.39 15.94 8.88
N GLU A 23 9.79 16.86 8.13
CA GLU A 23 10.43 17.62 7.05
C GLU A 23 11.13 16.71 6.02
N ARG A 24 10.54 15.56 5.72
CA ARG A 24 11.03 14.59 4.76
C ARG A 24 10.19 14.61 3.48
N THR A 25 10.70 13.99 2.43
CA THR A 25 9.96 13.85 1.17
C THR A 25 9.01 12.66 1.24
N PHE A 26 7.91 12.72 0.47
CA PHE A 26 6.90 11.66 0.40
C PHE A 26 7.51 10.29 0.13
N GLU A 27 8.35 10.17 -0.89
CA GLU A 27 9.00 8.93 -1.30
C GLU A 27 9.94 8.34 -0.23
N SER A 28 10.42 9.16 0.70
CA SER A 28 11.24 8.68 1.82
C SER A 28 10.41 8.01 2.91
N ILE A 29 9.14 8.38 3.04
CA ILE A 29 8.26 7.96 4.12
C ILE A 29 7.27 6.88 3.67
N MET A 30 6.90 6.86 2.39
CA MET A 30 5.89 5.96 1.86
C MET A 30 6.15 4.47 2.18
N PRO A 31 7.38 3.93 1.99
CA PRO A 31 7.67 2.53 2.36
C PRO A 31 7.42 2.26 3.84
N ILE A 32 7.90 3.16 4.71
CA ILE A 32 7.75 3.01 6.17
C ILE A 32 6.28 3.08 6.57
N SER A 33 5.49 3.94 5.93
CA SER A 33 4.06 4.07 6.20
C SER A 33 3.29 2.80 5.82
N CYS A 34 3.54 2.25 4.63
CA CYS A 34 2.89 1.01 4.19
C CYS A 34 3.26 -0.16 5.08
N MET A 35 4.56 -0.32 5.40
CA MET A 35 5.03 -1.36 6.32
C MET A 35 4.48 -1.17 7.73
N GLY A 36 4.36 0.08 8.21
CA GLY A 36 3.78 0.40 9.50
C GLY A 36 2.29 0.03 9.58
N ILE A 37 1.52 0.28 8.51
CA ILE A 37 0.12 -0.16 8.42
C ILE A 37 0.02 -1.68 8.47
N VAL A 38 0.85 -2.39 7.69
CA VAL A 38 0.88 -3.86 7.68
C VAL A 38 1.24 -4.41 9.07
N LEU A 39 2.27 -3.86 9.71
CA LEU A 39 2.67 -4.27 11.06
C LEU A 39 1.56 -4.02 12.09
N PHE A 40 0.89 -2.88 12.02
CA PHE A 40 -0.23 -2.57 12.90
C PHE A 40 -1.38 -3.58 12.73
N LEU A 41 -1.77 -3.85 11.47
CA LEU A 41 -2.80 -4.85 11.18
C LEU A 41 -2.38 -6.26 11.62
N PHE A 42 -1.09 -6.61 11.46
CA PHE A 42 -0.55 -7.87 11.95
C PHE A 42 -0.72 -8.00 13.47
N LEU A 43 -0.35 -6.95 14.23
CA LEU A 43 -0.53 -6.94 15.69
C LEU A 43 -2.01 -7.04 16.08
N CYS A 44 -2.89 -6.33 15.35
CA CYS A 44 -4.34 -6.48 15.56
C CYS A 44 -4.81 -7.91 15.30
N GLY A 45 -4.33 -8.55 14.22
CA GLY A 45 -4.65 -9.94 13.90
C GLY A 45 -4.18 -10.92 14.97
N MET A 46 -2.97 -10.73 15.52
CA MET A 46 -2.45 -11.52 16.64
C MET A 46 -3.32 -11.41 17.91
N CYS A 47 -4.00 -10.27 18.07
CA CYS A 47 -4.91 -10.03 19.19
C CYS A 47 -6.38 -10.40 18.88
N ASN A 48 -6.67 -11.02 17.72
CA ASN A 48 -8.03 -11.26 17.21
C ASN A 48 -8.87 -9.99 17.07
N LEU A 49 -8.24 -8.87 16.75
CA LEU A 49 -8.86 -7.55 16.57
C LEU A 49 -8.72 -7.02 15.13
N LEU A 50 -8.51 -7.91 14.15
CA LEU A 50 -8.25 -7.50 12.76
C LEU A 50 -9.42 -6.70 12.18
N GLY A 51 -10.67 -7.13 12.45
CA GLY A 51 -11.89 -6.42 12.02
C GLY A 51 -12.01 -5.01 12.59
N ILE A 52 -11.45 -4.73 13.77
CA ILE A 52 -11.39 -3.37 14.33
C ILE A 52 -10.15 -2.65 13.79
N GLY A 53 -9.06 -3.37 13.55
CA GLY A 53 -7.78 -2.82 13.12
C GLY A 53 -7.87 -1.98 11.84
N TRP A 54 -8.55 -2.47 10.81
CA TRP A 54 -8.70 -1.73 9.56
C TRP A 54 -9.52 -0.44 9.74
N ILE A 55 -10.54 -0.46 10.62
CA ILE A 55 -11.34 0.73 10.96
C ILE A 55 -10.45 1.77 11.65
N ILE A 56 -9.62 1.34 12.60
CA ILE A 56 -8.67 2.24 13.29
C ILE A 56 -7.71 2.87 12.27
N VAL A 57 -7.19 2.12 11.30
CA VAL A 57 -6.34 2.66 10.22
C VAL A 57 -7.07 3.75 9.45
N CYS A 58 -8.32 3.53 9.05
CA CYS A 58 -9.11 4.52 8.32
C CYS A 58 -9.40 5.77 9.18
N VAL A 59 -9.80 5.60 10.43
CA VAL A 59 -10.06 6.71 11.36
C VAL A 59 -8.79 7.51 11.63
N ALA A 60 -7.65 6.84 11.84
CA ALA A 60 -6.35 7.48 12.01
C ALA A 60 -5.96 8.31 10.78
N ALA A 61 -6.19 7.79 9.57
CA ALA A 61 -5.94 8.52 8.33
C ALA A 61 -6.75 9.83 8.27
N VAL A 62 -8.05 9.77 8.58
CA VAL A 62 -8.90 10.98 8.64
C VAL A 62 -8.38 11.95 9.71
N ALA A 63 -8.05 11.47 10.90
CA ALA A 63 -7.53 12.30 11.98
C ALA A 63 -6.21 12.99 11.59
N MET A 64 -5.32 12.32 10.86
CA MET A 64 -4.06 12.89 10.35
C MET A 64 -4.31 14.02 9.35
N TYR A 65 -5.26 13.87 8.43
CA TYR A 65 -5.64 14.95 7.52
C TYR A 65 -6.25 16.13 8.27
N VAL A 66 -7.22 15.88 9.15
CA VAL A 66 -7.88 16.93 9.96
C VAL A 66 -6.84 17.71 10.77
N TYR A 67 -5.94 17.00 11.45
CA TYR A 67 -4.87 17.64 12.21
C TYR A 67 -3.95 18.47 11.32
N THR A 68 -3.55 17.96 10.17
CA THR A 68 -2.66 18.67 9.24
C THR A 68 -3.33 19.97 8.74
N PHE A 69 -4.59 19.90 8.31
CA PHE A 69 -5.33 21.08 7.87
C PHE A 69 -5.56 22.10 9.00
N TYR A 70 -5.92 21.62 10.20
CA TYR A 70 -6.05 22.48 11.38
C TYR A 70 -4.73 23.20 11.69
N TRP A 71 -3.62 22.47 11.66
CA TRP A 71 -2.30 23.04 11.95
C TRP A 71 -1.92 24.11 10.89
N ILE A 72 -2.17 23.86 9.62
CA ILE A 72 -1.95 24.80 8.53
C ILE A 72 -2.82 26.07 8.74
N GLY A 73 -4.08 25.90 9.03
CA GLY A 73 -5.00 27.00 9.25
C GLY A 73 -4.60 27.90 10.44
N LYS A 74 -4.14 27.26 11.54
CA LYS A 74 -3.74 27.98 12.75
C LYS A 74 -2.43 28.76 12.60
N ASN A 75 -1.44 28.21 11.90
CA ASN A 75 -0.10 28.82 11.81
C ASN A 75 0.09 29.69 10.56
N GLY A 76 -0.89 29.71 9.66
CA GLY A 76 -0.80 30.47 8.41
C GLY A 76 0.28 29.95 7.45
N VAL A 77 0.50 30.67 6.36
CA VAL A 77 1.48 30.28 5.33
C VAL A 77 2.86 30.83 5.69
N THR A 78 3.66 30.00 6.35
CA THR A 78 5.06 30.32 6.68
C THR A 78 6.02 29.79 5.60
N PRO A 79 7.28 30.29 5.51
CA PRO A 79 8.30 29.73 4.62
C PRO A 79 8.54 28.22 4.87
N THR A 80 8.51 27.80 6.14
CA THR A 80 8.62 26.39 6.54
C THR A 80 7.47 25.57 5.99
N LEU A 81 6.24 26.10 6.07
CA LEU A 81 5.06 25.42 5.51
C LEU A 81 5.19 25.24 3.99
N LYS A 82 5.62 26.29 3.26
CA LYS A 82 5.86 26.15 1.81
C LYS A 82 6.87 25.05 1.52
N LYS A 83 8.00 25.02 2.23
CA LYS A 83 9.02 23.97 2.10
C LYS A 83 8.42 22.58 2.34
N ASN A 84 7.60 22.42 3.40
CA ASN A 84 6.98 21.14 3.73
C ASN A 84 5.97 20.69 2.68
N ILE A 85 5.17 21.60 2.12
CA ILE A 85 4.27 21.28 1.00
C ILE A 85 5.08 20.84 -0.24
N PHE A 86 6.17 21.53 -0.58
CA PHE A 86 7.05 21.10 -1.67
C PHE A 86 7.71 19.73 -1.43
N ASN A 87 7.87 19.32 -0.18
CA ASN A 87 8.33 17.96 0.15
C ASN A 87 7.27 16.88 -0.09
N LEU A 88 5.99 17.26 -0.13
CA LEU A 88 4.88 16.34 -0.41
C LEU A 88 4.63 16.19 -1.92
N ILE A 89 4.90 17.24 -2.71
CA ILE A 89 4.71 17.24 -4.17
C ILE A 89 6.08 17.12 -4.83
N THR A 90 6.59 15.91 -4.87
CA THR A 90 7.90 15.58 -5.44
C THR A 90 7.72 14.80 -6.76
N PRO A 91 8.76 14.66 -7.58
CA PRO A 91 8.71 13.73 -8.72
C PRO A 91 8.29 12.31 -8.31
N GLY A 92 8.75 11.83 -7.14
CA GLY A 92 8.33 10.52 -6.61
C GLY A 92 6.84 10.43 -6.32
N THR A 93 6.24 11.48 -5.75
CA THR A 93 4.79 11.54 -5.52
C THR A 93 4.01 11.47 -6.85
N ILE A 94 4.49 12.19 -7.87
CA ILE A 94 3.85 12.20 -9.20
C ILE A 94 3.96 10.81 -9.84
N ILE A 95 5.15 10.21 -9.83
CA ILE A 95 5.39 8.86 -10.37
C ILE A 95 4.49 7.85 -9.64
N PHE A 96 4.42 7.91 -8.31
CA PHE A 96 3.53 7.04 -7.53
C PHE A 96 2.07 7.19 -7.95
N ALA A 97 1.57 8.41 -8.08
CA ALA A 97 0.19 8.67 -8.47
C ALA A 97 -0.11 8.16 -9.91
N VAL A 98 0.81 8.39 -10.85
CA VAL A 98 0.68 7.90 -12.23
C VAL A 98 0.65 6.37 -12.26
N LEU A 99 1.57 5.71 -11.56
CA LEU A 99 1.61 4.26 -11.50
C LEU A 99 0.37 3.68 -10.80
N ALA A 100 -0.11 4.29 -9.74
CA ALA A 100 -1.35 3.87 -9.08
C ALA A 100 -2.55 3.89 -10.04
N ILE A 101 -2.63 4.89 -10.93
CA ILE A 101 -3.68 4.97 -11.96
C ILE A 101 -3.48 3.89 -13.02
N LEU A 102 -2.25 3.71 -13.52
CA LEU A 102 -1.94 2.70 -14.54
C LEU A 102 -2.21 1.29 -14.04
N ILE A 103 -1.78 0.97 -12.81
CA ILE A 103 -2.02 -0.32 -12.17
C ILE A 103 -3.52 -0.59 -12.05
N ALA A 104 -4.32 0.42 -11.65
CA ALA A 104 -5.77 0.29 -11.58
C ALA A 104 -6.39 0.04 -12.97
N TYR A 105 -5.90 0.73 -13.99
CA TYR A 105 -6.39 0.56 -15.36
C TYR A 105 -6.09 -0.83 -15.93
N PHE A 106 -4.86 -1.32 -15.77
CA PHE A 106 -4.44 -2.61 -16.33
C PHE A 106 -4.97 -3.82 -15.58
N ASN A 107 -5.27 -3.70 -14.27
CA ASN A 107 -5.84 -4.81 -13.51
C ASN A 107 -7.36 -4.81 -13.48
N LYS A 108 -8.02 -3.77 -13.97
CA LYS A 108 -9.48 -3.67 -13.92
C LYS A 108 -10.16 -4.93 -14.48
N ASP A 109 -11.09 -5.47 -13.71
CA ASP A 109 -11.90 -6.65 -14.03
C ASP A 109 -11.08 -7.95 -14.23
N ARG A 110 -9.83 -7.97 -13.77
CA ARG A 110 -8.98 -9.16 -13.82
C ARG A 110 -9.49 -10.20 -12.82
N LEU A 111 -9.46 -11.46 -13.24
CA LEU A 111 -9.78 -12.63 -12.41
C LEU A 111 -8.52 -13.45 -12.17
N ALA A 112 -8.51 -14.23 -11.08
CA ALA A 112 -7.50 -15.23 -10.83
C ALA A 112 -7.56 -16.34 -11.90
N MET A 113 -6.40 -16.83 -12.31
CA MET A 113 -6.29 -17.83 -13.36
C MET A 113 -5.37 -19.02 -12.99
N HIS A 114 -4.50 -18.83 -12.01
CA HIS A 114 -3.52 -19.84 -11.62
C HIS A 114 -3.98 -20.65 -10.41
N THR A 115 -3.65 -21.94 -10.39
CA THR A 115 -4.04 -22.85 -9.30
C THR A 115 -3.57 -22.35 -7.93
N ASP A 116 -2.35 -21.79 -7.86
CA ASP A 116 -1.78 -21.31 -6.60
C ASP A 116 -2.45 -20.01 -6.12
N GLU A 117 -3.04 -19.23 -7.02
CA GLU A 117 -3.82 -18.06 -6.63
C GLU A 117 -5.08 -18.51 -5.86
N PHE A 118 -5.77 -19.53 -6.36
CA PHE A 118 -6.97 -20.07 -5.72
C PHE A 118 -6.70 -20.86 -4.43
N SER A 119 -5.52 -21.44 -4.30
CA SER A 119 -5.19 -22.28 -3.13
C SER A 119 -4.43 -21.52 -2.04
N HIS A 120 -3.71 -20.44 -2.39
CA HIS A 120 -2.79 -19.76 -1.48
C HIS A 120 -3.11 -18.25 -1.37
N TRP A 121 -2.78 -17.51 -2.44
CA TRP A 121 -2.66 -16.06 -2.34
C TRP A 121 -4.00 -15.34 -2.26
N LEU A 122 -4.91 -15.67 -3.18
CA LEU A 122 -6.26 -15.09 -3.20
C LEU A 122 -7.12 -15.70 -2.10
N ASP A 123 -7.05 -17.04 -1.92
CA ASP A 123 -7.80 -17.77 -0.90
C ASP A 123 -7.59 -17.16 0.49
N THR A 124 -6.33 -16.92 0.86
CA THR A 124 -6.00 -16.29 2.13
C THR A 124 -6.66 -14.93 2.30
N VAL A 125 -6.68 -14.09 1.28
CA VAL A 125 -7.31 -12.75 1.35
C VAL A 125 -8.83 -12.86 1.45
N VAL A 126 -9.45 -13.74 0.66
CA VAL A 126 -10.90 -14.00 0.71
C VAL A 126 -11.32 -14.43 2.10
N ILE A 127 -10.62 -15.41 2.67
CA ILE A 127 -10.93 -15.93 4.00
C ILE A 127 -10.71 -14.86 5.07
N MET A 128 -9.56 -14.18 5.06
CA MET A 128 -9.28 -13.11 6.02
C MET A 128 -10.34 -12.00 5.97
N THR A 129 -10.81 -11.63 4.80
CA THR A 129 -11.87 -10.62 4.66
C THR A 129 -13.23 -11.11 5.14
N GLY A 130 -13.50 -12.41 5.01
CA GLY A 130 -14.74 -13.03 5.45
C GLY A 130 -14.85 -13.21 6.95
N ILE A 131 -13.75 -13.60 7.62
CA ILE A 131 -13.76 -13.92 9.06
C ILE A 131 -13.15 -12.82 9.95
N ASP A 132 -12.57 -11.77 9.36
CA ASP A 132 -11.85 -10.69 10.05
C ASP A 132 -10.73 -11.19 10.99
N ALA A 133 -10.04 -12.27 10.58
CA ALA A 133 -8.98 -12.92 11.33
C ALA A 133 -7.92 -13.52 10.37
N PHE A 134 -6.80 -13.99 10.90
CA PHE A 134 -5.82 -14.72 10.11
C PHE A 134 -6.35 -16.08 9.62
N GLY A 135 -5.76 -16.59 8.53
CA GLY A 135 -6.05 -17.94 8.04
C GLY A 135 -5.79 -19.05 9.06
N THR A 136 -5.01 -18.80 10.11
CA THR A 136 -4.75 -19.72 11.23
C THR A 136 -5.81 -19.68 12.33
N ALA A 137 -6.79 -18.78 12.24
CA ALA A 137 -7.81 -18.63 13.28
C ALA A 137 -8.76 -19.84 13.32
N PRO A 138 -9.34 -20.16 14.49
CA PRO A 138 -10.36 -21.20 14.57
C PRO A 138 -11.54 -20.92 13.65
N GLY A 139 -11.94 -21.92 12.88
CA GLY A 139 -13.01 -21.78 11.88
C GLY A 139 -12.58 -21.30 10.51
N SER A 140 -11.29 -21.04 10.31
CA SER A 140 -10.73 -20.77 8.99
C SER A 140 -10.85 -22.00 8.09
N THR A 141 -11.13 -21.76 6.82
CA THR A 141 -11.15 -22.79 5.76
C THR A 141 -9.96 -22.65 4.81
N ALA A 142 -8.96 -21.82 5.17
CA ALA A 142 -7.77 -21.61 4.34
C ALA A 142 -7.03 -22.93 4.07
N ILE A 143 -6.70 -23.18 2.81
CA ILE A 143 -5.99 -24.38 2.39
C ILE A 143 -4.56 -24.35 2.95
N PHE A 144 -3.91 -23.21 2.93
CA PHE A 144 -2.56 -23.01 3.46
C PHE A 144 -2.53 -21.88 4.50
N PRO A 145 -3.04 -22.15 5.72
CA PRO A 145 -3.25 -21.10 6.74
C PRO A 145 -1.96 -20.48 7.29
N SER A 146 -0.83 -21.17 7.15
CA SER A 146 0.47 -20.72 7.72
C SER A 146 1.27 -19.79 6.83
N TYR A 147 0.72 -19.36 5.70
CA TYR A 147 1.41 -18.42 4.82
C TYR A 147 1.64 -17.07 5.50
N PRO A 148 2.81 -16.40 5.27
CA PRO A 148 3.11 -15.11 5.86
C PRO A 148 2.06 -14.06 5.46
N PRO A 149 1.36 -13.42 6.40
CA PRO A 149 0.19 -12.60 6.08
C PRO A 149 0.52 -11.16 5.66
N ALA A 150 1.79 -10.76 5.53
CA ALA A 150 2.17 -9.36 5.32
C ALA A 150 1.51 -8.74 4.09
N MET A 151 1.63 -9.37 2.92
CA MET A 151 0.99 -8.90 1.69
C MET A 151 -0.52 -9.01 1.78
N SER A 152 -1.03 -10.14 2.29
CA SER A 152 -2.46 -10.38 2.45
C SER A 152 -3.13 -9.36 3.37
N LEU A 153 -2.43 -8.81 4.37
CA LEU A 153 -2.94 -7.73 5.22
C LEU A 153 -3.11 -6.40 4.47
N PHE A 154 -2.20 -6.09 3.55
CA PHE A 154 -2.33 -4.90 2.73
C PHE A 154 -3.49 -5.03 1.72
N GLN A 155 -3.63 -6.22 1.13
CA GLN A 155 -4.75 -6.59 0.26
C GLN A 155 -6.08 -6.61 1.02
N TYR A 156 -6.09 -7.19 2.23
CA TYR A 156 -7.23 -7.18 3.15
C TYR A 156 -7.73 -5.76 3.44
N LEU A 157 -6.83 -4.81 3.73
CA LEU A 157 -7.23 -3.43 3.99
C LEU A 157 -7.97 -2.82 2.79
N LEU A 158 -7.48 -3.03 1.56
CA LEU A 158 -8.17 -2.56 0.37
C LEU A 158 -9.54 -3.23 0.20
N GLU A 159 -9.61 -4.56 0.38
CA GLU A 159 -10.87 -5.28 0.21
C GLU A 159 -11.91 -4.95 1.29
N LYS A 160 -11.51 -4.71 2.54
CA LYS A 160 -12.45 -4.22 3.56
C LYS A 160 -13.02 -2.83 3.21
N ILE A 161 -12.19 -1.93 2.71
CA ILE A 161 -12.66 -0.63 2.18
C ILE A 161 -13.58 -0.86 0.98
N ASN A 162 -13.21 -1.77 0.07
CA ASN A 162 -14.00 -2.08 -1.11
C ASN A 162 -15.37 -2.65 -0.75
N MET A 163 -15.42 -3.68 0.07
CA MET A 163 -16.67 -4.31 0.49
C MET A 163 -17.59 -3.35 1.24
N THR A 164 -17.02 -2.39 1.99
CA THR A 164 -17.81 -1.33 2.63
C THR A 164 -18.46 -0.38 1.60
N VAL A 165 -17.80 -0.16 0.46
CA VAL A 165 -18.25 0.78 -0.59
C VAL A 165 -19.18 0.09 -1.60
N THR A 166 -18.91 -1.16 -1.97
CA THR A 166 -19.58 -1.86 -3.06
C THR A 166 -20.47 -3.01 -2.60
N GLY A 167 -20.26 -3.55 -1.41
CA GLY A 167 -20.90 -4.76 -0.90
C GLY A 167 -20.19 -6.06 -1.32
N ASP A 168 -19.32 -6.04 -2.33
CA ASP A 168 -18.76 -7.22 -2.96
C ASP A 168 -17.23 -7.25 -2.89
N PHE A 169 -16.65 -8.45 -2.82
CA PHE A 169 -15.22 -8.70 -3.01
C PHE A 169 -14.86 -8.53 -4.49
N ALA A 170 -13.66 -8.05 -4.78
CA ALA A 170 -13.22 -7.82 -6.15
C ALA A 170 -11.78 -8.28 -6.40
N GLU A 171 -11.61 -9.46 -6.98
CA GLU A 171 -10.31 -10.13 -7.20
C GLU A 171 -9.23 -9.19 -7.81
N TRP A 172 -9.62 -8.38 -8.80
CA TRP A 172 -8.68 -7.47 -9.45
C TRP A 172 -8.05 -6.42 -8.51
N LYS A 173 -8.69 -6.11 -7.39
CA LYS A 173 -8.15 -5.19 -6.39
C LYS A 173 -7.09 -5.85 -5.53
N VAL A 174 -7.12 -7.17 -5.41
CA VAL A 174 -6.04 -7.94 -4.77
C VAL A 174 -4.75 -7.80 -5.57
N TYR A 175 -4.83 -7.91 -6.91
CA TYR A 175 -3.68 -7.63 -7.81
C TYR A 175 -3.24 -6.17 -7.74
N TYR A 176 -4.20 -5.26 -7.73
CA TYR A 176 -3.91 -3.84 -7.58
C TYR A 176 -3.11 -3.56 -6.30
N ALA A 177 -3.56 -4.07 -5.15
CA ALA A 177 -2.87 -3.88 -3.88
C ALA A 177 -1.47 -4.49 -3.89
N TYR A 178 -1.31 -5.68 -4.47
CA TYR A 178 -0.03 -6.36 -4.62
C TYR A 178 0.99 -5.49 -5.38
N GLN A 179 0.64 -5.07 -6.59
CA GLN A 179 1.52 -4.25 -7.42
C GLN A 179 1.77 -2.85 -6.82
N LEU A 180 0.73 -2.25 -6.22
CA LEU A 180 0.87 -0.97 -5.56
C LEU A 180 1.79 -1.04 -4.33
N PHE A 181 1.75 -2.14 -3.58
CA PHE A 181 2.66 -2.35 -2.46
C PHE A 181 4.12 -2.41 -2.92
N ALA A 182 4.40 -3.16 -3.98
CA ALA A 182 5.73 -3.22 -4.59
C ALA A 182 6.23 -1.82 -5.00
N VAL A 183 5.39 -1.04 -5.70
CA VAL A 183 5.71 0.35 -6.06
C VAL A 183 5.93 1.21 -4.82
N SER A 184 5.09 1.06 -3.78
CA SER A 184 5.18 1.82 -2.54
C SER A 184 6.51 1.60 -1.81
N VAL A 185 7.01 0.37 -1.80
CA VAL A 185 8.29 0.02 -1.17
C VAL A 185 9.46 0.53 -2.00
N MET A 186 9.39 0.40 -3.32
CA MET A 186 10.48 0.76 -4.23
C MET A 186 10.56 2.26 -4.55
N ILE A 187 9.52 3.05 -4.25
CA ILE A 187 9.50 4.49 -4.59
C ILE A 187 10.61 5.29 -3.88
N TRP A 188 11.18 4.77 -2.82
CA TRP A 188 12.30 5.37 -2.13
C TRP A 188 13.52 5.62 -3.04
N PHE A 189 13.73 4.77 -4.04
CA PHE A 189 14.83 4.92 -5.01
C PHE A 189 14.69 6.17 -5.89
N VAL A 190 13.49 6.72 -6.04
CA VAL A 190 13.21 7.93 -6.83
C VAL A 190 13.43 9.22 -6.03
N LYS A 191 13.96 9.12 -4.81
CA LYS A 191 14.27 10.30 -4.00
C LYS A 191 15.33 11.17 -4.68
N MET A 192 14.90 12.35 -5.16
CA MET A 192 15.78 13.26 -5.93
C MET A 192 16.17 14.53 -5.17
N LYS A 193 15.49 14.83 -4.06
CA LYS A 193 15.74 16.06 -3.32
C LYS A 193 17.09 16.00 -2.62
N ASP A 194 17.83 17.12 -2.71
CA ASP A 194 19.11 17.33 -2.04
C ASP A 194 20.23 16.31 -2.40
N MET A 195 20.06 15.59 -3.53
CA MET A 195 21.06 14.64 -4.01
C MET A 195 21.87 15.21 -5.19
N PRO A 196 23.17 14.89 -5.30
CA PRO A 196 23.95 15.23 -6.49
C PRO A 196 23.39 14.50 -7.72
N ILE A 197 23.62 15.08 -8.90
CA ILE A 197 23.07 14.59 -10.19
C ILE A 197 23.41 13.11 -10.41
N SER A 198 24.64 12.69 -10.11
CA SER A 198 25.06 11.30 -10.24
C SER A 198 24.18 10.33 -9.44
N LYS A 199 23.86 10.66 -8.20
CA LYS A 199 22.99 9.83 -7.35
C LYS A 199 21.55 9.85 -7.82
N LYS A 200 21.05 10.97 -8.40
CA LYS A 200 19.73 11.04 -9.02
C LYS A 200 19.63 10.10 -10.22
N ILE A 201 20.65 10.10 -11.09
CA ILE A 201 20.70 9.21 -12.25
C ILE A 201 20.71 7.74 -11.82
N VAL A 202 21.56 7.41 -10.83
CA VAL A 202 21.60 6.05 -10.26
C VAL A 202 20.23 5.65 -9.70
N GLY A 203 19.58 6.52 -8.93
CA GLY A 203 18.23 6.23 -8.40
C GLY A 203 17.18 5.98 -9.49
N ILE A 204 17.15 6.83 -10.54
CA ILE A 204 16.22 6.68 -11.67
C ILE A 204 16.45 5.37 -12.43
N ILE A 205 17.70 4.93 -12.58
CA ILE A 205 18.04 3.68 -13.26
C ILE A 205 17.79 2.48 -12.36
N SER A 206 18.18 2.57 -11.08
CA SER A 206 18.03 1.46 -10.12
C SER A 206 16.56 1.14 -9.84
N TRP A 207 15.70 2.15 -9.80
CA TRP A 207 14.29 1.95 -9.47
C TRP A 207 13.56 0.98 -10.41
N PRO A 208 13.55 1.19 -11.76
CA PRO A 208 12.94 0.22 -12.66
C PRO A 208 13.66 -1.13 -12.62
N ILE A 209 14.99 -1.14 -12.48
CA ILE A 209 15.74 -2.40 -12.35
C ILE A 209 15.23 -3.18 -11.14
N CYS A 210 15.19 -2.58 -9.96
CA CYS A 210 14.68 -3.25 -8.75
C CYS A 210 13.23 -3.68 -8.88
N LEU A 211 12.39 -2.88 -9.54
CA LEU A 211 10.98 -3.22 -9.76
C LEU A 211 10.83 -4.43 -10.70
N PHE A 212 11.71 -4.57 -11.70
CA PHE A 212 11.62 -5.63 -12.71
C PHE A 212 12.55 -6.81 -12.46
N ILE A 213 13.48 -6.76 -11.50
CA ILE A 213 14.31 -7.92 -11.12
C ILE A 213 13.48 -9.17 -10.85
N PRO A 214 12.32 -9.11 -10.15
CA PRO A 214 11.53 -10.31 -9.90
C PRO A 214 11.09 -11.06 -11.17
N LEU A 215 10.91 -10.35 -12.30
CA LEU A 215 10.57 -10.97 -13.59
C LEU A 215 11.67 -11.88 -14.14
N TYR A 216 12.91 -11.69 -13.71
CA TYR A 216 14.01 -12.59 -14.09
C TYR A 216 13.87 -13.99 -13.47
N PHE A 217 13.24 -14.05 -12.29
CA PHE A 217 13.02 -15.30 -11.57
C PHE A 217 11.69 -15.95 -11.90
N PHE A 218 10.70 -15.14 -12.24
CA PHE A 218 9.35 -15.59 -12.53
C PHE A 218 8.63 -14.63 -13.49
N ASP A 219 8.42 -15.06 -14.73
CA ASP A 219 7.87 -14.21 -15.80
C ASP A 219 6.48 -13.62 -15.49
N GLU A 220 5.71 -14.34 -14.66
CA GLU A 220 4.34 -13.98 -14.35
C GLU A 220 4.18 -13.20 -13.03
N VAL A 221 5.27 -12.76 -12.40
CA VAL A 221 5.23 -12.12 -11.07
C VAL A 221 4.22 -10.96 -10.96
N TYR A 222 4.07 -10.14 -11.99
CA TYR A 222 3.08 -9.05 -12.01
C TYR A 222 1.76 -9.45 -12.68
N SER A 223 1.73 -10.57 -13.36
CA SER A 223 0.52 -11.13 -13.94
C SER A 223 -0.16 -12.16 -13.06
N SER A 224 0.40 -12.48 -11.92
CA SER A 224 -0.13 -13.37 -10.89
C SER A 224 -0.04 -12.73 -9.51
N LEU A 225 -0.46 -13.44 -8.47
CA LEU A 225 -0.34 -13.04 -7.07
C LEU A 225 0.86 -13.69 -6.36
N TYR A 226 1.81 -14.23 -7.10
CA TYR A 226 3.01 -14.84 -6.53
C TYR A 226 3.88 -13.80 -5.83
N ILE A 227 3.97 -13.87 -4.51
CA ILE A 227 4.76 -12.94 -3.69
C ILE A 227 6.19 -13.41 -3.43
N ASP A 228 6.49 -14.70 -3.64
CA ASP A 228 7.81 -15.25 -3.37
C ASP A 228 8.98 -14.48 -4.01
N PRO A 229 8.87 -13.95 -5.23
CA PRO A 229 9.94 -13.15 -5.83
C PRO A 229 10.23 -11.82 -5.11
N PHE A 230 9.37 -11.37 -4.18
CA PHE A 230 9.55 -10.16 -3.38
C PHE A 230 10.02 -10.44 -1.95
N LEU A 231 10.06 -11.69 -1.55
CA LEU A 231 10.55 -12.13 -0.25
C LEU A 231 12.05 -12.43 -0.31
#